data_8f60f078d92ab7ce6473eb6b8441ce9b
#
_entry.id   8f60f078d92ab7ce6473eb6b8441ce9b
#
_cell.length_a   1.000
_cell.length_b   1.000
_cell.length_c   1.000
_cell.angle_alpha   90.00
_cell.angle_beta   90.00
_cell.angle_gamma   90.00
#
_symmetry.space_group_name_H-M   'P 1'
#
loop_
_entity.id
_entity.type
_entity.pdbx_description
1 polymer ?
#
loop_
_entity_poly.entity_id
_entity_poly.type
_entity_poly.pdbx_seq_one_letter_code
_entity_poly.pdbx_strand_id
1 'polypeptide(L)'
;MMKFGTMLSQGELVLIPVPFTDLSSQKRRPVIIISSTAYNRISRDIIVVAVTSNLAIVPHSLPLIGTDLSSGTLKQSSRVRADRIYTLEQSLVVKSFGILKAEAIDRIYSEIQTIFSK
;
A
#
# COMPACT_ATOMS: atom_id res chain seq x y z
N MET A 1 16.11 12.74 6.04
CA MET A 1 16.41 11.81 7.10
C MET A 1 15.17 11.09 7.59
N MET A 2 15.29 9.84 7.80
CA MET A 2 14.20 9.04 8.31
C MET A 2 13.91 9.40 9.75
N LYS A 3 12.66 9.66 10.06
CA LYS A 3 12.24 9.90 11.42
C LYS A 3 12.04 8.61 12.21
N PHE A 4 11.77 7.53 11.47
CA PHE A 4 11.49 6.25 12.09
C PHE A 4 12.79 5.53 12.35
N GLY A 5 12.86 4.81 13.44
CA GLY A 5 14.01 3.98 13.72
C GLY A 5 14.13 2.78 12.81
N THR A 6 13.07 2.47 12.06
CA THR A 6 13.03 1.31 11.21
C THR A 6 12.73 1.69 9.78
N MET A 7 13.27 0.89 8.88
CA MET A 7 13.04 1.04 7.44
C MET A 7 11.63 0.62 7.08
N LEU A 8 10.99 1.36 6.16
CA LEU A 8 9.73 0.93 5.58
C LEU A 8 9.99 -0.17 4.58
N SER A 9 9.25 -1.24 4.70
CA SER A 9 9.49 -2.46 3.93
C SER A 9 8.50 -2.61 2.79
N GLN A 10 8.94 -3.28 1.72
CA GLN A 10 8.03 -3.69 0.66
C GLN A 10 6.95 -4.59 1.25
N GLY A 11 5.72 -4.35 0.87
CA GLY A 11 4.58 -5.10 1.37
C GLY A 11 3.99 -4.59 2.66
N GLU A 12 4.56 -3.53 3.22
CA GLU A 12 4.05 -2.97 4.46
C GLU A 12 2.73 -2.26 4.22
N LEU A 13 1.74 -2.55 5.07
CA LEU A 13 0.42 -1.92 5.02
C LEU A 13 0.44 -0.74 5.98
N VAL A 14 0.31 0.47 5.45
CA VAL A 14 0.50 1.69 6.22
C VAL A 14 -0.67 2.64 6.01
N LEU A 15 -0.81 3.57 6.94
CA LEU A 15 -1.85 4.59 6.89
C LEU A 15 -1.21 5.93 6.52
N ILE A 16 -1.81 6.60 5.54
CA ILE A 16 -1.34 7.91 5.09
C ILE A 16 -2.52 8.89 5.02
N PRO A 17 -2.28 10.19 5.16
CA PRO A 17 -3.30 11.19 4.82
C PRO A 17 -3.45 11.27 3.31
N VAL A 18 -4.67 11.42 2.84
CA VAL A 18 -4.93 11.45 1.39
C VAL A 18 -5.72 12.69 1.05
N PRO A 19 -5.07 13.72 0.56
CA PRO A 19 -5.77 14.91 0.12
C PRO A 19 -6.06 14.87 -1.38
N PHE A 20 -6.49 13.73 -1.92
CA PHE A 20 -6.52 13.59 -3.37
C PHE A 20 -7.53 14.48 -4.06
N THR A 21 -8.74 14.52 -3.56
CA THR A 21 -9.81 15.21 -4.27
C THR A 21 -10.54 16.23 -3.42
N ASP A 22 -10.41 16.13 -2.12
CA ASP A 22 -11.11 17.02 -1.20
C ASP A 22 -10.12 17.53 -0.17
N LEU A 23 -9.61 18.73 -0.43
CA LEU A 23 -8.59 19.33 0.42
C LEU A 23 -9.10 19.69 1.81
N SER A 24 -10.42 19.75 1.98
CA SER A 24 -10.99 20.03 3.29
C SER A 24 -11.04 18.79 4.17
N SER A 25 -10.85 17.61 3.59
CA SER A 25 -10.95 16.35 4.31
C SER A 25 -9.59 15.93 4.83
N GLN A 26 -9.54 15.54 6.09
CA GLN A 26 -8.35 15.01 6.74
C GLN A 26 -8.38 13.48 6.76
N LYS A 27 -8.98 12.88 5.77
CA LYS A 27 -9.12 11.43 5.73
C LYS A 27 -7.77 10.75 5.62
N ARG A 28 -7.66 9.63 6.30
CA ARG A 28 -6.49 8.76 6.22
C ARG A 28 -6.91 7.48 5.53
N ARG A 29 -6.01 6.97 4.70
CA ARG A 29 -6.31 5.79 3.90
C ARG A 29 -5.18 4.78 4.03
N PRO A 30 -5.53 3.49 4.05
CA PRO A 30 -4.48 2.46 3.99
C PRO A 30 -3.94 2.33 2.58
N VAL A 31 -2.65 2.10 2.50
CA VAL A 31 -1.95 1.80 1.25
C VAL A 31 -0.94 0.70 1.52
N ILE A 32 -0.53 0.01 0.46
CA ILE A 32 0.50 -1.01 0.54
C ILE A 32 1.73 -0.50 -0.18
N ILE A 33 2.88 -0.58 0.48
CA ILE A 33 4.15 -0.19 -0.11
C ILE A 33 4.57 -1.28 -1.09
N ILE A 34 4.71 -0.89 -2.36
CA ILE A 34 5.14 -1.82 -3.41
C ILE A 34 6.59 -1.59 -3.83
N SER A 35 7.17 -0.44 -3.50
CA SER A 35 8.58 -0.20 -3.78
C SER A 35 9.43 -1.12 -2.92
N SER A 36 10.55 -1.58 -3.50
CA SER A 36 11.43 -2.50 -2.81
C SER A 36 12.02 -1.85 -1.56
N THR A 37 12.39 -2.68 -0.61
CA THR A 37 13.04 -2.19 0.61
C THR A 37 14.35 -1.47 0.27
N ALA A 38 15.06 -1.94 -0.77
CA ALA A 38 16.27 -1.27 -1.22
C ALA A 38 15.98 0.13 -1.75
N TYR A 39 14.90 0.28 -2.54
CA TYR A 39 14.47 1.59 -3.01
C TYR A 39 14.14 2.50 -1.83
N ASN A 40 13.39 1.97 -0.87
CA ASN A 40 12.95 2.76 0.28
C ASN A 40 14.12 3.22 1.13
N ARG A 41 15.21 2.46 1.10
CA ARG A 41 16.39 2.79 1.91
C ARG A 41 17.11 4.04 1.40
N ILE A 42 17.12 4.24 0.09
CA ILE A 42 17.90 5.32 -0.52
C ILE A 42 17.04 6.48 -1.01
N SER A 43 15.72 6.34 -0.96
CA SER A 43 14.80 7.37 -1.45
C SER A 43 14.08 8.03 -0.28
N ARG A 44 13.72 9.29 -0.46
CA ARG A 44 12.81 9.95 0.48
C ARG A 44 11.37 9.50 0.27
N ASP A 45 11.12 8.85 -0.84
CA ASP A 45 9.78 8.46 -1.26
C ASP A 45 9.56 6.97 -1.10
N ILE A 46 8.31 6.59 -1.16
CA ILE A 46 7.86 5.20 -1.33
C ILE A 46 6.83 5.20 -2.45
N ILE A 47 6.68 4.06 -3.09
CA ILE A 47 5.66 3.86 -4.11
C ILE A 47 4.63 2.89 -3.55
N VAL A 48 3.35 3.28 -3.62
CA VAL A 48 2.28 2.56 -2.94
C VAL A 48 1.12 2.32 -3.88
N VAL A 49 0.27 1.36 -3.52
CA VAL A 49 -1.03 1.16 -4.15
C VAL A 49 -2.13 1.34 -3.10
N ALA A 50 -3.28 1.81 -3.55
CA ALA A 50 -4.38 2.10 -2.65
C ALA A 50 -5.10 0.83 -2.19
N VAL A 51 -5.62 0.89 -0.98
CA VAL A 51 -6.49 -0.15 -0.41
C VAL A 51 -7.83 0.50 -0.08
N THR A 52 -8.91 -0.18 -0.41
CA THR A 52 -10.26 0.32 -0.16
C THR A 52 -11.08 -0.71 0.61
N SER A 53 -11.95 -0.23 1.48
CA SER A 53 -12.91 -1.08 2.15
C SER A 53 -14.15 -1.38 1.29
N ASN A 54 -14.27 -0.71 0.16
CA ASN A 54 -15.33 -1.00 -0.80
C ASN A 54 -15.01 -2.32 -1.49
N LEU A 55 -15.89 -3.32 -1.30
CA LEU A 55 -15.64 -4.67 -1.79
C LEU A 55 -16.12 -4.91 -3.21
N ALA A 56 -16.57 -3.86 -3.90
CA ALA A 56 -16.99 -3.99 -5.30
C ALA A 56 -15.82 -4.48 -6.14
N ILE A 57 -16.10 -5.45 -7.00
CA ILE A 57 -15.08 -6.02 -7.89
C ILE A 57 -14.96 -5.12 -9.10
N VAL A 58 -13.81 -4.48 -9.22
CA VAL A 58 -13.51 -3.62 -10.37
C VAL A 58 -12.23 -4.14 -11.02
N PRO A 59 -11.98 -3.78 -12.29
CA PRO A 59 -10.77 -4.25 -12.97
C PRO A 59 -9.51 -3.89 -12.19
N HIS A 60 -8.57 -4.82 -12.17
CA HIS A 60 -7.25 -4.65 -11.52
C HIS A 60 -7.33 -4.45 -10.02
N SER A 61 -8.42 -4.91 -9.41
CA SER A 61 -8.50 -4.96 -7.96
C SER A 61 -8.39 -6.41 -7.49
N LEU A 62 -7.87 -6.57 -6.28
CA LEU A 62 -7.61 -7.87 -5.69
C LEU A 62 -8.16 -7.90 -4.28
N PRO A 63 -8.71 -9.04 -3.83
CA PRO A 63 -9.12 -9.12 -2.43
C PRO A 63 -7.92 -9.07 -1.49
N LEU A 64 -8.14 -8.48 -0.35
CA LEU A 64 -7.15 -8.43 0.74
C LEU A 64 -7.84 -8.84 2.02
N ILE A 65 -7.39 -9.94 2.60
CA ILE A 65 -7.98 -10.49 3.82
C ILE A 65 -6.88 -10.69 4.86
N GLY A 66 -7.28 -10.95 6.10
CA GLY A 66 -6.32 -11.03 7.20
C GLY A 66 -5.22 -12.07 7.02
N THR A 67 -5.54 -13.20 6.36
CA THR A 67 -4.55 -14.24 6.14
C THR A 67 -3.48 -13.86 5.10
N ASP A 68 -3.65 -12.74 4.41
CA ASP A 68 -2.63 -12.22 3.50
C ASP A 68 -1.48 -11.53 4.23
N LEU A 69 -1.62 -11.29 5.53
CA LEU A 69 -0.58 -10.66 6.32
C LEU A 69 0.33 -11.72 6.95
N SER A 70 1.64 -11.49 6.88
CA SER A 70 2.60 -12.30 7.62
C SER A 70 2.74 -11.81 9.05
N SER A 71 2.49 -10.52 9.27
CA SER A 71 2.48 -9.93 10.61
C SER A 71 1.48 -8.80 10.62
N GLY A 72 0.97 -8.48 11.80
CA GLY A 72 0.02 -7.41 11.98
C GLY A 72 -1.42 -7.86 11.81
N THR A 73 -2.32 -6.91 11.74
CA THR A 73 -3.75 -7.15 11.74
C THR A 73 -4.46 -6.31 10.69
N LEU A 74 -5.37 -6.94 9.98
CA LEU A 74 -6.30 -6.27 9.06
C LEU A 74 -7.68 -6.31 9.71
N LYS A 75 -8.24 -5.15 10.02
CA LYS A 75 -9.49 -5.06 10.77
C LYS A 75 -10.69 -5.56 9.98
N GLN A 76 -10.68 -5.38 8.67
CA GLN A 76 -11.81 -5.79 7.83
C GLN A 76 -11.30 -6.15 6.46
N SER A 77 -12.05 -7.04 5.80
CA SER A 77 -11.74 -7.40 4.42
C SER A 77 -11.76 -6.16 3.55
N SER A 78 -10.85 -6.12 2.61
CA SER A 78 -10.63 -4.95 1.77
C SER A 78 -10.28 -5.40 0.36
N ARG A 79 -10.04 -4.44 -0.52
CA ARG A 79 -9.53 -4.72 -1.86
C ARG A 79 -8.34 -3.82 -2.14
N VAL A 80 -7.38 -4.37 -2.85
CA VAL A 80 -6.21 -3.61 -3.32
C VAL A 80 -6.53 -3.07 -4.71
N ARG A 81 -6.33 -1.79 -4.92
CA ARG A 81 -6.48 -1.17 -6.23
C ARG A 81 -5.10 -1.08 -6.87
N ALA A 82 -4.73 -2.14 -7.61
CA ALA A 82 -3.42 -2.20 -8.24
C ALA A 82 -3.22 -1.11 -9.30
N ASP A 83 -4.31 -0.53 -9.80
CA ASP A 83 -4.27 0.56 -10.76
C ASP A 83 -4.12 1.94 -10.11
N ARG A 84 -4.17 2.03 -8.79
CA ARG A 84 -4.03 3.30 -8.06
C ARG A 84 -2.65 3.36 -7.42
N ILE A 85 -1.67 3.77 -8.22
CA ILE A 85 -0.26 3.79 -7.82
C ILE A 85 0.15 5.22 -7.55
N TYR A 86 0.78 5.46 -6.39
CA TYR A 86 1.19 6.79 -6.00
C TYR A 86 2.62 6.76 -5.47
N THR A 87 3.35 7.84 -5.72
CA THR A 87 4.66 8.07 -5.10
C THR A 87 4.48 9.13 -4.02
N LEU A 88 4.89 8.81 -2.81
CA LEU A 88 4.66 9.66 -1.64
C LEU A 88 5.93 9.77 -0.81
N GLU A 89 6.08 10.87 -0.09
CA GLU A 89 7.16 10.99 0.88
C GLU A 89 6.93 10.04 2.04
N GLN A 90 8.01 9.40 2.48
CA GLN A 90 7.95 8.46 3.60
C GLN A 90 7.45 9.12 4.88
N SER A 91 7.73 10.41 5.03
CA SER A 91 7.30 11.15 6.22
C SER A 91 5.78 11.25 6.37
N LEU A 92 5.03 10.94 5.30
CA LEU A 92 3.58 10.96 5.36
C LEU A 92 2.99 9.73 6.05
N VAL A 93 3.77 8.69 6.28
CA VAL A 93 3.28 7.48 6.93
C VAL A 93 2.96 7.79 8.39
N VAL A 94 1.71 7.56 8.76
CA VAL A 94 1.23 7.84 10.12
C VAL A 94 1.36 6.61 11.00
N LYS A 95 1.10 5.42 10.43
CA LYS A 95 1.01 4.20 11.22
C LYS A 95 1.23 3.00 10.30
N SER A 96 1.81 1.93 10.85
CA SER A 96 1.95 0.66 10.15
C SER A 96 1.03 -0.36 10.80
N PHE A 97 0.33 -1.14 9.97
CA PHE A 97 -0.57 -2.19 10.43
C PHE A 97 0.05 -3.57 10.36
N GLY A 98 1.06 -3.74 9.55
CA GLY A 98 1.68 -5.03 9.36
C GLY A 98 2.33 -5.15 7.99
N ILE A 99 2.67 -6.38 7.64
CA ILE A 99 3.38 -6.67 6.39
C ILE A 99 2.68 -7.83 5.69
N LEU A 100 2.49 -7.73 4.40
CA LEU A 100 1.90 -8.78 3.57
C LEU A 100 2.87 -9.94 3.41
N LYS A 101 2.30 -11.14 3.24
CA LYS A 101 3.05 -12.31 2.83
C LYS A 101 3.61 -12.11 1.42
N ALA A 102 4.71 -12.81 1.12
CA ALA A 102 5.33 -12.71 -0.19
C ALA A 102 4.36 -13.05 -1.31
N GLU A 103 3.52 -14.07 -1.11
CA GLU A 103 2.55 -14.48 -2.12
C GLU A 103 1.55 -13.36 -2.44
N ALA A 104 1.13 -12.62 -1.42
CA ALA A 104 0.21 -11.51 -1.63
C ALA A 104 0.88 -10.37 -2.40
N ILE A 105 2.13 -10.09 -2.07
CA ILE A 105 2.91 -9.08 -2.79
C ILE A 105 3.05 -9.49 -4.26
N ASP A 106 3.34 -10.75 -4.51
CA ASP A 106 3.50 -11.28 -5.87
C ASP A 106 2.22 -11.13 -6.68
N ARG A 107 1.06 -11.39 -6.07
CA ARG A 107 -0.21 -11.24 -6.75
C ARG A 107 -0.46 -9.79 -7.15
N ILE A 108 -0.15 -8.86 -6.27
CA ILE A 108 -0.30 -7.43 -6.57
C ILE A 108 0.64 -7.04 -7.71
N TYR A 109 1.87 -7.48 -7.65
CA TYR A 109 2.86 -7.15 -8.66
C TYR A 109 2.46 -7.71 -10.02
N SER A 110 1.96 -8.94 -10.06
CA SER A 110 1.47 -9.54 -11.31
C SER A 110 0.32 -8.72 -11.90
N GLU A 111 -0.58 -8.26 -11.06
CA GLU A 111 -1.70 -7.44 -11.53
C GLU A 111 -1.21 -6.11 -12.09
N ILE A 112 -0.22 -5.49 -11.45
CA ILE A 112 0.37 -4.25 -11.95
C ILE A 112 1.00 -4.49 -13.32
N GLN A 113 1.68 -5.62 -13.49
CA GLN A 113 2.30 -5.95 -14.78
C GLN A 113 1.27 -6.04 -15.89
N THR A 114 0.09 -6.60 -15.63
CA THR A 114 -0.94 -6.70 -16.66
C THR A 114 -1.45 -5.33 -17.11
N ILE A 115 -1.43 -4.35 -16.21
CA ILE A 115 -1.87 -2.99 -16.56
C ILE A 115 -0.95 -2.38 -17.61
N PHE A 116 0.33 -2.70 -17.56
CA PHE A 116 1.32 -2.14 -18.48
C PHE A 116 1.68 -3.07 -19.64
N SER A 117 0.98 -4.18 -19.77
CA SER A 117 1.23 -5.11 -20.87
C SER A 117 0.71 -4.52 -22.18
N LYS A 118 1.44 -4.83 -23.22
CA LYS A 118 1.08 -4.39 -24.60
C LYS A 118 0.25 -5.43 -25.31
#